data_2a81b2d4b6a0454846b9bfb292f76ea9
#
_entry.id   2a81b2d4b6a0454846b9bfb292f76ea9
#
_cell.length_a   1.000
_cell.length_b   1.000
_cell.length_c   1.000
_cell.angle_alpha   90.00
_cell.angle_beta   90.00
_cell.angle_gamma   90.00
#
_symmetry.space_group_name_H-M   'P 1'
#
loop_
_entity.id
_entity.type
_entity.pdbx_description
1 polymer ?
#
loop_
_entity_poly.entity_id
_entity_poly.type
_entity_poly.pdbx_seq_one_letter_code
_entity_poly.pdbx_strand_id
1 'polypeptide(L)'
;NAHPMDTTRTTVSHMGLEDPDAEDSSPESNMRKSMRLLAQISTAVAANFRIRKGQEIINPDLSLSFSENFFHMSFGKVPSPEVVKAFDVSMILYAEHSFNASTFTSRVITSSLSDMHGAVVGAIASLKGPLHGGANEAVAHMLNEVGSADKAEEFILNKIKNKELIMGFGHRVYRDGDSRVPTMTEYYYKTAEFYRNKELPKI
;
A
#
# COMPACT_ATOMS: atom_id res chain seq x y z
N ASN A 1 18.36 -6.53 -6.42
CA ASN A 1 17.15 -7.18 -5.83
C ASN A 1 16.79 -6.59 -4.45
N ALA A 2 16.68 -5.25 -4.37
CA ALA A 2 16.25 -4.60 -3.14
C ALA A 2 14.75 -4.84 -2.90
N HIS A 3 14.31 -4.82 -1.63
CA HIS A 3 12.90 -4.86 -1.27
C HIS A 3 12.15 -3.65 -1.86
N PRO A 4 10.90 -3.78 -2.40
CA PRO A 4 10.17 -2.66 -3.00
C PRO A 4 10.05 -1.43 -2.09
N MET A 5 9.81 -1.63 -0.79
CA MET A 5 9.75 -0.54 0.17
C MET A 5 11.08 0.21 0.34
N ASP A 6 12.23 -0.47 0.19
CA ASP A 6 13.55 0.19 0.24
C ASP A 6 13.75 1.07 -0.99
N THR A 7 13.34 0.59 -2.16
CA THR A 7 13.35 1.40 -3.39
C THR A 7 12.45 2.62 -3.24
N THR A 8 11.22 2.44 -2.78
CA THR A 8 10.26 3.54 -2.57
C THR A 8 10.83 4.58 -1.60
N ARG A 9 11.37 4.15 -0.46
CA ARG A 9 12.00 5.03 0.53
C ARG A 9 13.17 5.84 -0.06
N THR A 10 14.03 5.20 -0.83
CA THR A 10 15.17 5.85 -1.49
C THR A 10 14.70 6.86 -2.53
N THR A 11 13.67 6.50 -3.31
CA THR A 11 13.09 7.41 -4.31
C THR A 11 12.48 8.65 -3.65
N VAL A 12 11.76 8.50 -2.55
CA VAL A 12 11.19 9.66 -1.82
C VAL A 12 12.29 10.56 -1.24
N SER A 13 13.38 9.98 -0.75
CA SER A 13 14.54 10.76 -0.32
C SER A 13 15.15 11.57 -1.48
N HIS A 14 15.24 10.96 -2.67
CA HIS A 14 15.71 11.66 -3.87
C HIS A 14 14.75 12.76 -4.32
N MET A 15 13.44 12.53 -4.25
CA MET A 15 12.43 13.56 -4.57
C MET A 15 12.62 14.84 -3.74
N GLY A 16 13.06 14.71 -2.49
CA GLY A 16 13.36 15.87 -1.63
C GLY A 16 14.51 16.73 -2.14
N LEU A 17 15.48 16.15 -2.85
CA LEU A 17 16.60 16.90 -3.43
C LEU A 17 16.16 17.77 -4.61
N GLU A 18 15.11 17.37 -5.31
CA GLU A 18 14.59 18.02 -6.52
C GLU A 18 13.38 18.92 -6.24
N ASP A 19 12.80 18.87 -5.03
CA ASP A 19 11.59 19.63 -4.71
C ASP A 19 11.91 21.10 -4.46
N PRO A 20 11.37 22.04 -5.27
CA PRO A 20 11.68 23.45 -5.12
C PRO A 20 11.18 24.07 -3.81
N ASP A 21 10.22 23.41 -3.15
CA ASP A 21 9.65 23.85 -1.87
C ASP A 21 10.23 23.06 -0.67
N ALA A 22 11.29 22.25 -0.85
CA ALA A 22 11.77 21.31 0.18
C ALA A 22 11.94 21.97 1.56
N GLU A 23 12.59 23.13 1.60
CA GLU A 23 12.92 23.86 2.83
C GLU A 23 11.79 24.78 3.33
N ASP A 24 10.73 24.99 2.54
CA ASP A 24 9.62 25.85 2.93
C ASP A 24 8.56 25.03 3.70
N SER A 25 8.38 25.36 4.98
CA SER A 25 7.41 24.70 5.88
C SER A 25 6.09 25.47 6.02
N SER A 26 5.82 26.46 5.14
CA SER A 26 4.52 27.14 5.12
C SER A 26 3.37 26.18 4.82
N PRO A 27 2.14 26.45 5.30
CA PRO A 27 0.98 25.61 5.00
C PRO A 27 0.74 25.42 3.50
N GLU A 28 0.92 26.46 2.72
CA GLU A 28 0.72 26.47 1.27
C GLU A 28 1.77 25.57 0.58
N SER A 29 3.02 25.68 0.97
CA SER A 29 4.11 24.83 0.48
C SER A 29 3.90 23.37 0.89
N ASN A 30 3.52 23.12 2.12
CA ASN A 30 3.22 21.77 2.61
C ASN A 30 2.07 21.12 1.83
N MET A 31 1.05 21.88 1.44
CA MET A 31 -0.03 21.38 0.59
C MET A 31 0.52 20.99 -0.80
N ARG A 32 1.31 21.84 -1.44
CA ARG A 32 1.92 21.53 -2.75
C ARG A 32 2.82 20.29 -2.69
N LYS A 33 3.68 20.20 -1.66
CA LYS A 33 4.54 19.03 -1.44
C LYS A 33 3.72 17.74 -1.23
N SER A 34 2.66 17.79 -0.45
CA SER A 34 1.77 16.64 -0.21
C SER A 34 1.15 16.13 -1.52
N MET A 35 0.66 17.04 -2.37
CA MET A 35 0.09 16.68 -3.68
C MET A 35 1.14 16.06 -4.61
N ARG A 36 2.36 16.65 -4.66
CA ARG A 36 3.46 16.09 -5.45
C ARG A 36 3.86 14.71 -4.96
N LEU A 37 4.05 14.53 -3.66
CA LEU A 37 4.40 13.25 -3.06
C LEU A 37 3.36 12.18 -3.35
N LEU A 38 2.06 12.49 -3.24
CA LEU A 38 0.98 11.55 -3.54
C LEU A 38 1.08 11.05 -5.01
N ALA A 39 1.25 11.97 -5.95
CA ALA A 39 1.35 11.64 -7.37
C ALA A 39 2.65 10.90 -7.72
N GLN A 40 3.79 11.39 -7.22
CA GLN A 40 5.10 10.86 -7.56
C GLN A 40 5.38 9.50 -6.91
N ILE A 41 4.93 9.27 -5.67
CA ILE A 41 5.11 7.97 -4.99
C ILE A 41 4.33 6.89 -5.73
N SER A 42 3.09 7.14 -6.13
CA SER A 42 2.30 6.16 -6.89
C SER A 42 2.95 5.83 -8.24
N THR A 43 3.46 6.83 -8.94
CA THR A 43 4.21 6.66 -10.19
C THR A 43 5.50 5.85 -9.99
N ALA A 44 6.26 6.16 -8.94
CA ALA A 44 7.49 5.45 -8.61
C ALA A 44 7.24 3.98 -8.23
N VAL A 45 6.16 3.70 -7.49
CA VAL A 45 5.75 2.32 -7.14
C VAL A 45 5.39 1.53 -8.39
N ALA A 46 4.60 2.10 -9.30
CA ALA A 46 4.24 1.47 -10.57
C ALA A 46 5.47 1.21 -11.45
N ALA A 47 6.36 2.19 -11.57
CA ALA A 47 7.61 2.05 -12.32
C ALA A 47 8.50 0.94 -11.74
N ASN A 48 8.70 0.93 -10.42
CA ASN A 48 9.48 -0.11 -9.74
C ASN A 48 8.89 -1.51 -9.96
N PHE A 49 7.56 -1.65 -9.88
CA PHE A 49 6.89 -2.92 -10.16
C PHE A 49 7.21 -3.42 -11.57
N ARG A 50 7.13 -2.57 -12.59
CA ARG A 50 7.43 -2.92 -13.99
C ARG A 50 8.90 -3.26 -14.21
N ILE A 51 9.81 -2.44 -13.69
CA ILE A 51 11.27 -2.70 -13.77
C ILE A 51 11.62 -4.06 -13.18
N ARG A 52 11.05 -4.40 -12.03
CA ARG A 52 11.29 -5.70 -11.37
C ARG A 52 10.80 -6.89 -12.19
N LYS A 53 9.80 -6.68 -13.06
CA LYS A 53 9.30 -7.68 -14.03
C LYS A 53 10.02 -7.64 -15.38
N GLY A 54 11.04 -6.80 -15.55
CA GLY A 54 11.74 -6.62 -16.82
C GLY A 54 10.88 -5.95 -17.89
N GLN A 55 9.89 -5.14 -17.48
CA GLN A 55 8.95 -4.46 -18.37
C GLN A 55 9.33 -2.97 -18.49
N GLU A 56 8.98 -2.37 -19.62
CA GLU A 56 9.15 -0.93 -19.81
C GLU A 56 8.21 -0.13 -18.91
N ILE A 57 8.67 1.06 -18.47
CA ILE A 57 7.86 1.99 -17.69
C ILE A 57 6.76 2.57 -18.58
N ILE A 58 5.56 2.68 -18.02
CA ILE A 58 4.42 3.34 -18.65
C ILE A 58 4.22 4.70 -17.97
N ASN A 59 4.17 5.75 -18.78
CA ASN A 59 3.90 7.10 -18.31
C ASN A 59 2.43 7.26 -17.87
N PRO A 60 2.13 8.16 -16.92
CA PRO A 60 0.76 8.47 -16.54
C PRO A 60 -0.03 9.05 -17.73
N ASP A 61 -1.31 8.71 -17.78
CA ASP A 61 -2.30 9.28 -18.69
C ASP A 61 -3.14 10.31 -17.93
N LEU A 62 -3.06 11.58 -18.34
CA LEU A 62 -3.74 12.70 -17.66
C LEU A 62 -5.27 12.66 -17.79
N SER A 63 -5.82 11.81 -18.64
CA SER A 63 -7.28 11.61 -18.79
C SER A 63 -7.86 10.64 -17.76
N LEU A 64 -7.01 9.85 -17.09
CA LEU A 64 -7.42 8.84 -16.13
C LEU A 64 -7.48 9.38 -14.70
N SER A 65 -8.39 8.84 -13.90
CA SER A 65 -8.41 9.09 -12.46
C SER A 65 -7.15 8.52 -11.77
N PHE A 66 -6.92 8.89 -10.51
CA PHE A 66 -5.78 8.40 -9.74
C PHE A 66 -5.68 6.86 -9.71
N SER A 67 -6.79 6.19 -9.39
CA SER A 67 -6.82 4.72 -9.29
C SER A 67 -6.67 4.06 -10.66
N GLU A 68 -7.37 4.55 -11.68
CA GLU A 68 -7.21 4.06 -13.06
C GLU A 68 -5.79 4.23 -13.55
N ASN A 69 -5.18 5.38 -13.28
CA ASN A 69 -3.81 5.68 -13.67
C ASN A 69 -2.79 4.76 -13.00
N PHE A 70 -2.98 4.44 -11.73
CA PHE A 70 -2.14 3.47 -11.03
C PHE A 70 -2.19 2.08 -11.69
N PHE A 71 -3.38 1.61 -12.09
CA PHE A 71 -3.53 0.35 -12.83
C PHE A 71 -2.91 0.44 -14.22
N HIS A 72 -3.15 1.53 -14.94
CA HIS A 72 -2.56 1.78 -16.25
C HIS A 72 -1.03 1.72 -16.19
N MET A 73 -0.41 2.49 -15.29
CA MET A 73 1.04 2.52 -15.15
C MET A 73 1.63 1.18 -14.68
N SER A 74 0.93 0.44 -13.83
CA SER A 74 1.42 -0.82 -13.28
C SER A 74 1.26 -1.99 -14.26
N PHE A 75 0.10 -2.11 -14.91
CA PHE A 75 -0.31 -3.30 -15.66
C PHE A 75 -0.53 -3.04 -17.16
N GLY A 76 -0.42 -1.81 -17.63
CA GLY A 76 -0.66 -1.42 -19.02
C GLY A 76 -2.14 -1.43 -19.44
N LYS A 77 -3.06 -1.55 -18.47
CA LYS A 77 -4.51 -1.55 -18.72
C LYS A 77 -5.27 -1.09 -17.48
N VAL A 78 -6.44 -0.49 -17.70
CA VAL A 78 -7.40 -0.18 -16.65
C VAL A 78 -8.33 -1.38 -16.49
N PRO A 79 -8.55 -1.91 -15.28
CA PRO A 79 -9.49 -3.01 -15.05
C PRO A 79 -10.95 -2.51 -15.12
N SER A 80 -11.91 -3.41 -14.82
CA SER A 80 -13.32 -3.02 -14.78
C SER A 80 -13.60 -1.96 -13.71
N PRO A 81 -14.67 -1.17 -13.87
CA PRO A 81 -15.06 -0.13 -12.91
C PRO A 81 -15.22 -0.65 -11.46
N GLU A 82 -15.69 -1.88 -11.29
CA GLU A 82 -15.86 -2.51 -9.98
C GLU A 82 -14.51 -2.68 -9.26
N VAL A 83 -13.48 -3.12 -9.99
CA VAL A 83 -12.13 -3.29 -9.45
C VAL A 83 -11.48 -1.95 -9.16
N VAL A 84 -11.62 -0.98 -10.08
CA VAL A 84 -11.14 0.40 -9.85
C VAL A 84 -11.79 0.97 -8.60
N LYS A 85 -13.11 0.80 -8.44
CA LYS A 85 -13.84 1.31 -7.28
C LYS A 85 -13.41 0.63 -5.97
N ALA A 86 -13.20 -0.69 -5.98
CA ALA A 86 -12.72 -1.41 -4.81
C ALA A 86 -11.32 -0.92 -4.38
N PHE A 87 -10.42 -0.71 -5.34
CA PHE A 87 -9.10 -0.15 -5.08
C PHE A 87 -9.18 1.28 -4.54
N ASP A 88 -9.99 2.14 -5.16
CA ASP A 88 -10.20 3.53 -4.73
C ASP A 88 -10.70 3.62 -3.28
N VAL A 89 -11.71 2.80 -2.93
CA VAL A 89 -12.21 2.70 -1.55
C VAL A 89 -11.11 2.21 -0.59
N SER A 90 -10.30 1.25 -1.00
CA SER A 90 -9.19 0.79 -0.18
C SER A 90 -8.18 1.91 0.10
N MET A 91 -7.84 2.72 -0.91
CA MET A 91 -6.94 3.86 -0.77
C MET A 91 -7.52 4.93 0.18
N ILE A 92 -8.83 5.20 0.12
CA ILE A 92 -9.51 6.11 1.05
C ILE A 92 -9.41 5.58 2.49
N LEU A 93 -9.66 4.30 2.72
CA LEU A 93 -9.57 3.68 4.05
C LEU A 93 -8.14 3.65 4.61
N TYR A 94 -7.13 3.66 3.75
CA TYR A 94 -5.73 3.76 4.15
C TYR A 94 -5.20 5.18 4.27
N ALA A 95 -5.92 6.19 3.77
CA ALA A 95 -5.46 7.58 3.76
C ALA A 95 -5.28 8.16 5.17
N GLU A 96 -6.15 7.74 6.13
CA GLU A 96 -6.08 8.16 7.51
C GLU A 96 -6.51 7.00 8.43
N HIS A 97 -5.74 6.73 9.47
CA HIS A 97 -6.10 5.74 10.48
C HIS A 97 -5.45 6.07 11.83
N SER A 98 -5.79 7.23 12.37
CA SER A 98 -5.37 7.68 13.70
C SER A 98 -3.83 7.65 13.90
N PHE A 99 -3.38 7.18 15.06
CA PHE A 99 -1.99 7.17 15.50
C PHE A 99 -1.29 5.83 15.18
N ASN A 100 -1.20 5.44 13.91
CA ASN A 100 -0.36 4.31 13.53
C ASN A 100 1.14 4.62 13.68
N ALA A 101 1.99 3.58 13.65
CA ALA A 101 3.43 3.71 13.85
C ALA A 101 4.12 4.64 12.83
N SER A 102 3.66 4.65 11.57
CA SER A 102 4.19 5.54 10.54
C SER A 102 3.84 7.00 10.81
N THR A 103 2.59 7.27 11.22
CA THR A 103 2.15 8.61 11.62
C THR A 103 2.96 9.10 12.82
N PHE A 104 3.16 8.25 13.83
CA PHE A 104 3.98 8.60 14.99
C PHE A 104 5.43 8.91 14.57
N THR A 105 6.04 8.07 13.73
CA THR A 105 7.41 8.28 13.24
C THR A 105 7.55 9.60 12.49
N SER A 106 6.63 9.89 11.55
CA SER A 106 6.67 11.15 10.80
C SER A 106 6.52 12.37 11.68
N ARG A 107 5.66 12.31 12.70
CA ARG A 107 5.49 13.40 13.68
C ARG A 107 6.73 13.62 14.52
N VAL A 108 7.43 12.57 14.92
CA VAL A 108 8.71 12.69 15.65
C VAL A 108 9.75 13.41 14.80
N ILE A 109 9.89 13.02 13.53
CA ILE A 109 10.82 13.67 12.60
C ILE A 109 10.44 15.15 12.40
N THR A 110 9.17 15.42 12.11
CA THR A 110 8.67 16.77 11.87
C THR A 110 8.81 17.66 13.12
N SER A 111 8.76 17.09 14.33
CA SER A 111 8.93 17.84 15.58
C SER A 111 10.33 18.46 15.74
N SER A 112 11.30 17.98 14.99
CA SER A 112 12.66 18.56 14.92
C SER A 112 12.80 19.65 13.84
N LEU A 113 11.68 20.03 13.18
CA LEU A 113 11.64 20.94 12.04
C LEU A 113 12.35 20.41 10.79
N SER A 114 12.49 19.08 10.69
CA SER A 114 12.95 18.43 9.46
C SER A 114 11.92 18.55 8.35
N ASP A 115 12.37 18.41 7.12
CA ASP A 115 11.54 18.53 5.91
C ASP A 115 10.49 17.41 5.79
N MET A 116 9.48 17.65 4.92
CA MET A 116 8.39 16.70 4.72
C MET A 116 8.86 15.38 4.08
N HIS A 117 9.83 15.43 3.16
CA HIS A 117 10.33 14.22 2.49
C HIS A 117 11.06 13.32 3.47
N GLY A 118 11.88 13.89 4.37
CA GLY A 118 12.52 13.16 5.46
C GLY A 118 11.51 12.51 6.40
N ALA A 119 10.42 13.20 6.73
CA ALA A 119 9.33 12.65 7.54
C ALA A 119 8.63 11.47 6.84
N VAL A 120 8.35 11.58 5.55
CA VAL A 120 7.74 10.50 4.74
C VAL A 120 8.70 9.32 4.57
N VAL A 121 9.99 9.56 4.37
CA VAL A 121 11.04 8.52 4.34
C VAL A 121 11.03 7.71 5.64
N GLY A 122 10.98 8.36 6.79
CA GLY A 122 10.89 7.70 8.09
C GLY A 122 9.59 6.92 8.26
N ALA A 123 8.46 7.46 7.80
CA ALA A 123 7.16 6.78 7.81
C ALA A 123 7.18 5.50 6.95
N ILE A 124 7.78 5.55 5.75
CA ILE A 124 7.92 4.38 4.87
C ILE A 124 8.85 3.33 5.52
N ALA A 125 9.92 3.76 6.18
CA ALA A 125 10.79 2.84 6.92
C ALA A 125 10.03 2.12 8.04
N SER A 126 9.22 2.84 8.81
CA SER A 126 8.35 2.27 9.84
C SER A 126 7.30 1.31 9.24
N LEU A 127 6.69 1.70 8.11
CA LEU A 127 5.66 0.90 7.43
C LEU A 127 6.17 -0.47 6.98
N LYS A 128 7.43 -0.56 6.57
CA LYS A 128 8.06 -1.84 6.18
C LYS A 128 8.15 -2.85 7.33
N GLY A 129 8.11 -2.39 8.58
CA GLY A 129 8.28 -3.25 9.76
C GLY A 129 7.26 -4.40 9.82
N PRO A 130 7.68 -5.62 10.24
CA PRO A 130 6.81 -6.81 10.28
C PRO A 130 5.64 -6.69 11.26
N LEU A 131 5.73 -5.78 12.24
CA LEU A 131 4.66 -5.47 13.20
C LEU A 131 3.77 -4.30 12.75
N HIS A 132 3.90 -3.86 11.50
CA HIS A 132 3.12 -2.78 10.91
C HIS A 132 2.68 -3.15 9.49
N GLY A 133 2.99 -2.39 8.46
CA GLY A 133 2.59 -2.70 7.08
C GLY A 133 3.19 -3.98 6.51
N GLY A 134 4.35 -4.43 7.00
CA GLY A 134 4.92 -5.73 6.64
C GLY A 134 4.04 -6.92 7.02
N ALA A 135 3.07 -6.76 7.93
CA ALA A 135 2.08 -7.80 8.22
C ALA A 135 1.20 -8.14 7.01
N ASN A 136 0.87 -7.16 6.17
CA ASN A 136 0.07 -7.39 4.95
C ASN A 136 0.83 -8.26 3.94
N GLU A 137 2.13 -8.04 3.79
CA GLU A 137 3.01 -8.88 2.96
C GLU A 137 3.06 -10.31 3.49
N ALA A 138 3.18 -10.49 4.80
CA ALA A 138 3.17 -11.80 5.43
C ALA A 138 1.82 -12.53 5.24
N VAL A 139 0.69 -11.82 5.24
CA VAL A 139 -0.62 -12.39 4.87
C VAL A 139 -0.63 -12.88 3.43
N ALA A 140 -0.12 -12.09 2.48
CA ALA A 140 -0.06 -12.50 1.07
C ALA A 140 0.81 -13.75 0.90
N HIS A 141 1.95 -13.85 1.57
CA HIS A 141 2.78 -15.06 1.57
C HIS A 141 2.04 -16.26 2.15
N MET A 142 1.36 -16.09 3.30
CA MET A 142 0.58 -17.16 3.91
C MET A 142 -0.54 -17.66 2.98
N LEU A 143 -1.27 -16.77 2.31
CA LEU A 143 -2.29 -17.16 1.34
C LEU A 143 -1.71 -17.94 0.15
N ASN A 144 -0.53 -17.57 -0.32
CA ASN A 144 0.19 -18.32 -1.35
C ASN A 144 0.63 -19.70 -0.87
N GLU A 145 1.04 -19.84 0.40
CA GLU A 145 1.36 -21.13 1.02
C GLU A 145 0.14 -22.05 1.13
N VAL A 146 -1.00 -21.51 1.51
CA VAL A 146 -2.28 -22.25 1.52
C VAL A 146 -2.62 -22.78 0.13
N GLY A 147 -2.44 -21.98 -0.90
CA GLY A 147 -2.57 -22.32 -2.32
C GLY A 147 -3.99 -22.54 -2.81
N SER A 148 -4.88 -23.15 -2.03
CA SER A 148 -6.27 -23.38 -2.42
C SER A 148 -7.21 -23.43 -1.20
N ALA A 149 -8.48 -23.08 -1.40
CA ALA A 149 -9.46 -22.95 -0.30
C ALA A 149 -9.71 -24.28 0.44
N ASP A 150 -9.66 -25.40 -0.24
CA ASP A 150 -9.83 -26.74 0.35
C ASP A 150 -8.74 -27.14 1.33
N LYS A 151 -7.54 -26.53 1.23
CA LYS A 151 -6.41 -26.77 2.13
C LYS A 151 -6.37 -25.80 3.32
N ALA A 152 -7.21 -24.77 3.32
CA ALA A 152 -7.14 -23.70 4.31
C ALA A 152 -7.37 -24.21 5.74
N GLU A 153 -8.34 -25.09 5.95
CA GLU A 153 -8.66 -25.62 7.28
C GLU A 153 -7.48 -26.42 7.85
N GLU A 154 -6.93 -27.37 7.08
CA GLU A 154 -5.79 -28.19 7.50
C GLU A 154 -4.58 -27.32 7.83
N PHE A 155 -4.28 -26.34 6.97
CA PHE A 155 -3.18 -25.39 7.15
C PHE A 155 -3.31 -24.61 8.47
N ILE A 156 -4.49 -24.07 8.74
CA ILE A 156 -4.76 -23.29 9.96
C ILE A 156 -4.68 -24.18 11.22
N LEU A 157 -5.26 -25.38 11.17
CA LEU A 157 -5.20 -26.31 12.30
C LEU A 157 -3.76 -26.75 12.62
N ASN A 158 -2.93 -26.93 11.60
CA ASN A 158 -1.52 -27.23 11.78
C ASN A 158 -0.76 -26.07 12.44
N LYS A 159 -0.98 -24.83 12.01
CA LYS A 159 -0.41 -23.65 12.66
C LYS A 159 -0.82 -23.51 14.12
N ILE A 160 -2.08 -23.72 14.43
CA ILE A 160 -2.59 -23.69 15.82
C ILE A 160 -1.91 -24.79 16.66
N LYS A 161 -1.85 -26.01 16.15
CA LYS A 161 -1.19 -27.15 16.83
C LYS A 161 0.28 -26.86 17.13
N ASN A 162 0.97 -26.23 16.21
CA ASN A 162 2.39 -25.88 16.34
C ASN A 162 2.60 -24.56 17.12
N LYS A 163 1.55 -23.88 17.55
CA LYS A 163 1.58 -22.55 18.19
C LYS A 163 2.27 -21.49 17.32
N GLU A 164 2.11 -21.58 16.00
CA GLU A 164 2.61 -20.61 15.05
C GLU A 164 1.63 -19.45 14.88
N LEU A 165 2.15 -18.28 14.49
CA LEU A 165 1.31 -17.11 14.21
C LEU A 165 0.50 -17.32 12.92
N ILE A 166 -0.76 -16.91 12.97
CA ILE A 166 -1.63 -16.82 11.79
C ILE A 166 -1.71 -15.34 11.41
N MET A 167 -1.05 -14.98 10.33
CA MET A 167 -0.97 -13.58 9.92
C MET A 167 -2.33 -13.06 9.48
N GLY A 168 -2.64 -11.80 9.82
CA GLY A 168 -3.94 -11.17 9.57
C GLY A 168 -4.96 -11.34 10.69
N PHE A 169 -4.66 -12.13 11.71
CA PHE A 169 -5.51 -12.32 12.88
C PHE A 169 -4.85 -11.78 14.15
N GLY A 170 -5.68 -11.14 14.99
CA GLY A 170 -5.22 -10.49 16.20
C GLY A 170 -4.58 -9.12 15.95
N HIS A 171 -4.74 -8.24 16.90
CA HIS A 171 -4.14 -6.90 16.85
C HIS A 171 -3.88 -6.41 18.27
N ARG A 172 -2.75 -5.72 18.47
CA ARG A 172 -2.39 -5.25 19.82
C ARG A 172 -3.34 -4.18 20.37
N VAL A 173 -3.93 -3.37 19.51
CA VAL A 173 -4.78 -2.22 19.87
C VAL A 173 -6.26 -2.54 19.70
N TYR A 174 -6.65 -3.12 18.57
CA TYR A 174 -8.07 -3.44 18.30
C TYR A 174 -8.51 -4.68 19.08
N ARG A 175 -9.49 -4.49 19.99
CA ARG A 175 -10.10 -5.59 20.75
C ARG A 175 -11.37 -6.09 20.09
N ASP A 176 -12.14 -5.17 19.52
CA ASP A 176 -13.48 -5.45 18.96
C ASP A 176 -13.50 -5.38 17.42
N GLY A 177 -12.32 -5.41 16.80
CA GLY A 177 -12.15 -5.34 15.34
C GLY A 177 -11.69 -3.98 14.84
N ASP A 178 -11.31 -3.95 13.56
CA ASP A 178 -10.87 -2.75 12.84
C ASP A 178 -12.09 -2.15 12.12
N SER A 179 -12.36 -0.86 12.32
CA SER A 179 -13.50 -0.13 11.74
C SER A 179 -13.51 -0.14 10.20
N ARG A 180 -12.39 -0.42 9.56
CA ARG A 180 -12.27 -0.52 8.09
C ARG A 180 -12.77 -1.85 7.55
N VAL A 181 -12.79 -2.91 8.36
CA VAL A 181 -13.10 -4.28 7.93
C VAL A 181 -14.48 -4.41 7.30
N PRO A 182 -15.58 -3.83 7.84
CA PRO A 182 -16.89 -3.96 7.21
C PRO A 182 -16.91 -3.47 5.77
N THR A 183 -16.37 -2.27 5.52
CA THR A 183 -16.29 -1.69 4.18
C THR A 183 -15.36 -2.48 3.26
N MET A 184 -14.18 -2.89 3.74
CA MET A 184 -13.27 -3.74 2.95
C MET A 184 -13.92 -5.06 2.57
N THR A 185 -14.65 -5.69 3.48
CA THR A 185 -15.37 -6.96 3.24
C THR A 185 -16.46 -6.79 2.19
N GLU A 186 -17.22 -5.70 2.23
CA GLU A 186 -18.25 -5.40 1.22
C GLU A 186 -17.62 -5.34 -0.18
N TYR A 187 -16.55 -4.57 -0.36
CA TYR A 187 -15.89 -4.43 -1.66
C TYR A 187 -15.12 -5.68 -2.08
N TYR A 188 -14.61 -6.46 -1.14
CA TYR A 188 -14.06 -7.79 -1.42
C TYR A 188 -15.12 -8.70 -2.06
N TYR A 189 -16.31 -8.82 -1.46
CA TYR A 189 -17.36 -9.65 -2.02
C TYR A 189 -17.89 -9.14 -3.37
N LYS A 190 -18.03 -7.83 -3.55
CA LYS A 190 -18.39 -7.24 -4.86
C LYS A 190 -17.38 -7.60 -5.94
N THR A 191 -16.09 -7.53 -5.63
CA THR A 191 -15.02 -7.91 -6.55
C THR A 191 -15.01 -9.42 -6.81
N ALA A 192 -15.16 -10.23 -5.78
CA ALA A 192 -15.21 -11.69 -5.90
C ALA A 192 -16.41 -12.15 -6.75
N GLU A 193 -17.60 -11.55 -6.55
CA GLU A 193 -18.78 -11.83 -7.35
C GLU A 193 -18.58 -11.45 -8.82
N PHE A 194 -17.96 -10.28 -9.07
CA PHE A 194 -17.61 -9.85 -10.43
C PHE A 194 -16.74 -10.87 -11.15
N TYR A 195 -15.78 -11.49 -10.45
CA TYR A 195 -14.87 -12.48 -11.02
C TYR A 195 -15.40 -13.92 -10.96
N ARG A 196 -16.46 -14.20 -10.21
CA ARG A 196 -17.00 -15.57 -10.00
C ARG A 196 -17.25 -16.35 -11.27
N ASN A 197 -17.62 -15.66 -12.35
CA ASN A 197 -17.92 -16.22 -13.66
C ASN A 197 -16.88 -15.86 -14.74
N LYS A 198 -15.70 -15.39 -14.33
CA LYS A 198 -14.61 -14.98 -15.23
C LYS A 198 -13.33 -15.70 -14.82
N GLU A 199 -12.55 -16.11 -15.80
CA GLU A 199 -11.19 -16.57 -15.53
C GLU A 199 -10.40 -15.40 -14.93
N LEU A 200 -9.88 -15.59 -13.71
CA LEU A 200 -9.00 -14.61 -13.10
C LEU A 200 -7.75 -14.44 -13.98
N PRO A 201 -7.36 -13.22 -14.34
CA PRO A 201 -6.12 -13.02 -15.05
C PRO A 201 -4.98 -13.57 -14.20
N LYS A 202 -4.16 -14.44 -14.79
CA LYS A 202 -2.91 -14.88 -14.16
C LYS A 202 -2.03 -13.66 -13.97
N ILE A 203 -1.69 -13.35 -12.71
CA ILE A 203 -0.80 -12.25 -12.31
C ILE A 203 0.65 -12.65 -12.54
#